data_6935d45cbec188c7dca6e130b61f5183
#
_entry.id   6935d45cbec188c7dca6e130b61f5183
#
_cell.length_a   1.000
_cell.length_b   1.000
_cell.length_c   1.000
_cell.angle_alpha   90.00
_cell.angle_beta   90.00
_cell.angle_gamma   90.00
#
_symmetry.space_group_name_H-M   'P 1'
#
loop_
_entity.id
_entity.type
_entity.pdbx_description
1 polymer ?
#
loop_
_entity_poly.entity_id
_entity_poly.type
_entity_poly.pdbx_seq_one_letter_code
_entity_poly.pdbx_strand_id
1 'polypeptide(L)'
;AVQSTLYQITLGILKLLTPVIPHTTSEAYQLLPFEHLEDVYLEKMPEIDKDMDEELLKAFSIFEEVRNVVLKKLEDAREQKIFGKSLSAQVNLVVTKEQMQAIKKLDMKIHQVLIVSKVNLSIGNELNVTVAPAEGITCDRCWNVVDHVHENGLCDRCNTVLGGK
;
A
#
# COMPACT_ATOMS: atom_id res chain seq x y z
N ALA A 1 -13.78 3.17 6.66
CA ALA A 1 -12.44 3.11 7.26
C ALA A 1 -11.41 3.89 6.43
N VAL A 2 -11.04 3.47 5.20
CA VAL A 2 -9.98 4.12 4.40
C VAL A 2 -10.22 5.62 4.18
N GLN A 3 -11.42 6.01 3.79
CA GLN A 3 -11.76 7.42 3.55
C GLN A 3 -11.65 8.28 4.84
N SER A 4 -12.10 7.74 5.97
CA SER A 4 -11.99 8.43 7.26
C SER A 4 -10.53 8.62 7.68
N THR A 5 -9.69 7.60 7.48
CA THR A 5 -8.25 7.69 7.76
C THR A 5 -7.56 8.71 6.84
N LEU A 6 -7.87 8.70 5.55
CA LEU A 6 -7.34 9.69 4.60
C LEU A 6 -7.75 11.12 4.97
N TYR A 7 -9.01 11.31 5.37
CA TYR A 7 -9.49 12.61 5.84
C TYR A 7 -8.71 13.11 7.06
N GLN A 8 -8.56 12.27 8.08
CA GLN A 8 -7.82 12.63 9.30
C GLN A 8 -6.35 12.95 9.01
N ILE A 9 -5.68 12.15 8.16
CA ILE A 9 -4.30 12.40 7.75
C ILE A 9 -4.22 13.73 6.98
N THR A 10 -5.11 13.95 6.02
CA THR A 10 -5.13 15.18 5.21
C THR A 10 -5.33 16.40 6.10
N LEU A 11 -6.33 16.38 6.99
CA LEU A 11 -6.59 17.47 7.92
C LEU A 11 -5.38 17.74 8.84
N GLY A 12 -4.76 16.69 9.37
CA GLY A 12 -3.55 16.82 10.19
C GLY A 12 -2.40 17.47 9.43
N ILE A 13 -2.16 17.03 8.19
CA ILE A 13 -1.10 17.62 7.33
C ILE A 13 -1.40 19.10 7.04
N LEU A 14 -2.65 19.44 6.70
CA LEU A 14 -3.01 20.84 6.44
C LEU A 14 -2.76 21.73 7.66
N LYS A 15 -3.17 21.29 8.86
CA LYS A 15 -2.91 22.03 10.11
C LYS A 15 -1.41 22.24 10.37
N LEU A 16 -0.60 21.19 10.20
CA LEU A 16 0.84 21.25 10.43
C LEU A 16 1.58 22.13 9.42
N LEU A 17 1.12 22.16 8.17
CA LEU A 17 1.74 22.94 7.10
C LEU A 17 1.24 24.40 7.04
N THR A 18 0.14 24.74 7.69
CA THR A 18 -0.44 26.10 7.68
C THR A 18 0.56 27.19 8.02
N PRO A 19 1.46 27.06 9.02
CA PRO A 19 2.45 28.10 9.32
C PRO A 19 3.49 28.31 8.21
N VAL A 20 3.66 27.34 7.29
CA VAL A 20 4.70 27.37 6.25
C VAL A 20 4.12 27.77 4.89
N ILE A 21 2.97 27.23 4.53
CA ILE A 21 2.30 27.46 3.23
C ILE A 21 0.82 27.83 3.41
N PRO A 22 0.53 28.96 4.07
CA PRO A 22 -0.82 29.32 4.54
C PRO A 22 -1.88 29.34 3.44
N HIS A 23 -1.60 29.94 2.30
CA HIS A 23 -2.58 30.08 1.22
C HIS A 23 -2.95 28.73 0.60
N THR A 24 -1.97 27.88 0.38
CA THR A 24 -2.21 26.52 -0.18
C THR A 24 -3.02 25.66 0.77
N THR A 25 -2.72 25.73 2.08
CA THR A 25 -3.45 24.93 3.07
C THR A 25 -4.87 25.45 3.27
N SER A 26 -5.10 26.75 3.24
CA SER A 26 -6.45 27.34 3.28
C SER A 26 -7.28 26.90 2.06
N GLU A 27 -6.74 27.03 0.85
CA GLU A 27 -7.42 26.58 -0.37
C GLU A 27 -7.76 25.09 -0.34
N ALA A 28 -6.79 24.24 0.02
CA ALA A 28 -7.00 22.79 0.13
C ALA A 28 -8.02 22.42 1.22
N TYR A 29 -8.05 23.17 2.33
CA TYR A 29 -8.98 22.96 3.44
C TYR A 29 -10.43 23.21 3.00
N GLN A 30 -10.67 24.27 2.20
CA GLN A 30 -12.00 24.61 1.66
C GLN A 30 -12.56 23.53 0.71
N LEU A 31 -11.71 22.69 0.15
CA LEU A 31 -12.10 21.57 -0.72
C LEU A 31 -12.42 20.28 0.04
N LEU A 32 -12.29 20.26 1.37
CA LEU A 32 -12.65 19.08 2.16
C LEU A 32 -14.16 18.78 2.07
N PRO A 33 -14.56 17.51 1.94
CA PRO A 33 -15.95 17.13 1.62
C PRO A 33 -16.92 17.16 2.81
N PHE A 34 -16.46 17.52 4.02
CA PHE A 34 -17.24 17.51 5.25
C PHE A 34 -17.38 18.92 5.81
N GLU A 35 -18.32 19.10 6.76
CA GLU A 35 -18.42 20.33 7.53
C GLU A 35 -17.11 20.59 8.28
N HIS A 36 -16.60 21.80 8.15
CA HIS A 36 -15.36 22.28 8.75
C HIS A 36 -15.50 23.76 9.12
N LEU A 37 -14.52 24.29 9.86
CA LEU A 37 -14.48 25.70 10.21
C LEU A 37 -14.30 26.57 8.95
N GLU A 38 -14.50 27.88 9.10
CA GLU A 38 -14.36 28.82 7.98
C GLU A 38 -12.96 28.77 7.34
N ASP A 39 -11.94 28.55 8.14
CA ASP A 39 -10.56 28.40 7.65
C ASP A 39 -9.73 27.47 8.55
N VAL A 40 -8.70 26.86 7.97
CA VAL A 40 -7.75 25.99 8.67
C VAL A 40 -7.01 26.72 9.82
N TYR A 41 -6.88 28.03 9.75
CA TYR A 41 -6.30 28.84 10.83
C TYR A 41 -7.10 28.82 12.14
N LEU A 42 -8.37 28.52 12.06
CA LEU A 42 -9.26 28.44 13.24
C LEU A 42 -9.19 27.05 13.90
N GLU A 43 -8.56 26.11 13.24
CA GLU A 43 -8.41 24.74 13.73
C GLU A 43 -7.35 24.65 14.85
N LYS A 44 -7.62 23.78 15.82
CA LYS A 44 -6.62 23.42 16.82
C LYS A 44 -5.56 22.51 16.20
N MET A 45 -4.30 22.69 16.61
CA MET A 45 -3.22 21.77 16.22
C MET A 45 -3.57 20.34 16.61
N PRO A 46 -3.18 19.34 15.79
CA PRO A 46 -3.43 17.95 16.11
C PRO A 46 -2.72 17.56 17.41
N GLU A 47 -3.42 16.87 18.28
CA GLU A 47 -2.83 16.27 19.47
C GLU A 47 -2.16 14.95 19.12
N ILE A 48 -1.12 14.61 19.88
CA ILE A 48 -0.46 13.31 19.75
C ILE A 48 -1.42 12.25 20.31
N ASP A 49 -1.76 11.28 19.49
CA ASP A 49 -2.51 10.10 19.93
C ASP A 49 -1.65 9.33 20.93
N LYS A 50 -2.18 9.17 22.15
CA LYS A 50 -1.50 8.45 23.24
C LYS A 50 -1.75 6.94 23.19
N ASP A 51 -2.74 6.51 22.41
CA ASP A 51 -3.15 5.11 22.28
C ASP A 51 -2.51 4.45 21.06
N MET A 52 -1.21 4.70 20.83
CA MET A 52 -0.48 4.02 19.76
C MET A 52 -0.31 2.53 20.08
N ASP A 53 -0.70 1.67 19.14
CA ASP A 53 -0.45 0.23 19.20
C ASP A 53 1.03 -0.06 18.93
N GLU A 54 1.84 -0.11 20.01
CA GLU A 54 3.29 -0.35 19.89
C GLU A 54 3.61 -1.72 19.27
N GLU A 55 2.75 -2.71 19.49
CA GLU A 55 2.95 -4.03 18.88
C GLU A 55 2.69 -4.02 17.38
N LEU A 56 1.70 -3.24 16.93
CA LEU A 56 1.44 -3.04 15.51
C LEU A 56 2.59 -2.28 14.84
N LEU A 57 3.11 -1.23 15.49
CA LEU A 57 4.26 -0.48 15.02
C LEU A 57 5.51 -1.37 14.89
N LYS A 58 5.76 -2.23 15.88
CA LYS A 58 6.86 -3.20 15.83
C LYS A 58 6.67 -4.18 14.68
N ALA A 59 5.47 -4.73 14.50
CA ALA A 59 5.18 -5.62 13.38
C ALA A 59 5.40 -4.93 12.02
N PHE A 60 5.00 -3.66 11.92
CA PHE A 60 5.20 -2.86 10.69
C PHE A 60 6.68 -2.60 10.42
N SER A 61 7.48 -2.27 11.45
CA SER A 61 8.95 -2.09 11.31
C SER A 61 9.64 -3.35 10.79
N ILE A 62 9.29 -4.53 11.34
CA ILE A 62 9.81 -5.82 10.84
C ILE A 62 9.42 -6.06 9.38
N PHE A 63 8.17 -5.74 9.02
CA PHE A 63 7.72 -5.87 7.63
C PHE A 63 8.41 -4.88 6.70
N GLU A 64 8.71 -3.66 7.15
CA GLU A 64 9.39 -2.64 6.36
C GLU A 64 10.81 -3.08 5.96
N GLU A 65 11.54 -3.76 6.84
CA GLU A 65 12.83 -4.38 6.51
C GLU A 65 12.69 -5.39 5.37
N VAL A 66 11.70 -6.29 5.46
CA VAL A 66 11.40 -7.26 4.41
C VAL A 66 11.03 -6.56 3.11
N ARG A 67 10.17 -5.54 3.18
CA ARG A 67 9.74 -4.74 2.03
C ARG A 67 10.92 -4.09 1.31
N ASN A 68 11.86 -3.51 2.05
CA ASN A 68 13.03 -2.85 1.47
C ASN A 68 13.90 -3.82 0.67
N VAL A 69 14.09 -5.05 1.17
CA VAL A 69 14.80 -6.10 0.42
C VAL A 69 14.05 -6.49 -0.85
N VAL A 70 12.73 -6.63 -0.78
CA VAL A 70 11.89 -6.94 -1.96
C VAL A 70 11.97 -5.83 -3.00
N LEU A 71 11.83 -4.56 -2.59
CA LEU A 71 11.89 -3.41 -3.50
C LEU A 71 13.23 -3.33 -4.22
N LYS A 72 14.35 -3.57 -3.52
CA LYS A 72 15.67 -3.62 -4.14
C LYS A 72 15.76 -4.72 -5.18
N LYS A 73 15.27 -5.94 -4.89
CA LYS A 73 15.26 -7.05 -5.85
C LYS A 73 14.38 -6.79 -7.07
N LEU A 74 13.25 -6.11 -6.88
CA LEU A 74 12.40 -5.67 -7.99
C LEU A 74 13.10 -4.63 -8.88
N GLU A 75 13.88 -3.73 -8.29
CA GLU A 75 14.64 -2.73 -9.02
C GLU A 75 15.79 -3.37 -9.81
N ASP A 76 16.59 -4.23 -9.18
CA ASP A 76 17.63 -5.02 -9.84
C ASP A 76 17.10 -5.79 -11.06
N ALA A 77 15.94 -6.45 -10.90
CA ALA A 77 15.30 -7.20 -11.98
C ALA A 77 14.78 -6.31 -13.11
N ARG A 78 14.33 -5.09 -12.78
CA ARG A 78 13.90 -4.09 -13.77
C ARG A 78 15.07 -3.53 -14.57
N GLU A 79 16.21 -3.25 -13.91
CA GLU A 79 17.45 -2.84 -14.58
C GLU A 79 17.95 -3.91 -15.55
N GLN A 80 17.83 -5.19 -15.15
CA GLN A 80 18.14 -6.34 -16.00
C GLN A 80 17.09 -6.59 -17.10
N LYS A 81 16.04 -5.77 -17.19
CA LYS A 81 14.94 -5.89 -18.17
C LYS A 81 14.20 -7.23 -18.14
N ILE A 82 14.15 -7.89 -16.98
CA ILE A 82 13.39 -9.14 -16.78
C ILE A 82 11.88 -8.86 -16.92
N PHE A 83 11.43 -7.68 -16.46
CA PHE A 83 10.07 -7.16 -16.68
C PHE A 83 10.09 -5.62 -16.68
N GLY A 84 9.07 -4.99 -17.28
CA GLY A 84 8.99 -3.53 -17.37
C GLY A 84 8.28 -2.86 -16.20
N LYS A 85 7.22 -3.50 -15.67
CA LYS A 85 6.36 -2.94 -14.61
C LYS A 85 6.35 -3.88 -13.40
N SER A 86 6.38 -3.34 -12.18
CA SER A 86 6.31 -4.14 -10.94
C SER A 86 5.05 -5.02 -10.89
N LEU A 87 3.92 -4.53 -11.42
CA LEU A 87 2.68 -5.31 -11.54
C LEU A 87 2.79 -6.52 -12.49
N SER A 88 3.83 -6.63 -13.30
CA SER A 88 4.11 -7.83 -14.10
C SER A 88 5.02 -8.82 -13.37
N ALA A 89 5.34 -8.57 -12.10
CA ALA A 89 6.23 -9.41 -11.32
C ALA A 89 5.48 -10.34 -10.36
N GLN A 90 6.11 -11.49 -10.11
CA GLN A 90 5.82 -12.41 -9.05
C GLN A 90 7.02 -12.47 -8.09
N VAL A 91 6.75 -12.46 -6.80
CA VAL A 91 7.77 -12.54 -5.75
C VAL A 91 7.61 -13.85 -5.00
N ASN A 92 8.68 -14.63 -4.91
CA ASN A 92 8.77 -15.74 -3.97
C ASN A 92 9.55 -15.25 -2.74
N LEU A 93 8.89 -15.23 -1.61
CA LEU A 93 9.35 -14.64 -0.37
C LEU A 93 9.49 -15.71 0.70
N VAL A 94 10.73 -16.03 1.05
CA VAL A 94 11.05 -16.88 2.20
C VAL A 94 11.36 -15.97 3.37
N VAL A 95 10.63 -16.13 4.47
CA VAL A 95 10.76 -15.27 5.67
C VAL A 95 11.01 -16.12 6.90
N THR A 96 11.61 -15.52 7.94
CA THR A 96 11.77 -16.16 9.24
C THR A 96 10.41 -16.32 9.94
N LYS A 97 10.37 -17.12 10.99
CA LYS A 97 9.16 -17.29 11.81
C LYS A 97 8.68 -15.96 12.41
N GLU A 98 9.62 -15.12 12.86
CA GLU A 98 9.31 -13.80 13.43
C GLU A 98 8.69 -12.87 12.38
N GLN A 99 9.30 -12.78 11.20
CA GLN A 99 8.79 -11.99 10.07
C GLN A 99 7.40 -12.48 9.61
N MET A 100 7.19 -13.81 9.59
CA MET A 100 5.88 -14.39 9.28
C MET A 100 4.81 -13.99 10.30
N GLN A 101 5.14 -13.97 11.58
CA GLN A 101 4.22 -13.53 12.64
C GLN A 101 3.86 -12.05 12.50
N ALA A 102 4.86 -11.21 12.23
CA ALA A 102 4.65 -9.77 11.98
C ALA A 102 3.73 -9.55 10.77
N ILE A 103 3.98 -10.22 9.64
CA ILE A 103 3.16 -10.14 8.44
C ILE A 103 1.71 -10.56 8.71
N LYS A 104 1.51 -11.66 9.44
CA LYS A 104 0.16 -12.13 9.80
C LYS A 104 -0.58 -11.15 10.73
N LYS A 105 0.15 -10.52 11.67
CA LYS A 105 -0.44 -9.53 12.57
C LYS A 105 -0.95 -8.29 11.83
N LEU A 106 -0.28 -7.89 10.76
CA LEU A 106 -0.67 -6.74 9.94
C LEU A 106 -1.94 -6.97 9.11
N ASP A 107 -2.40 -8.21 8.95
CA ASP A 107 -3.61 -8.61 8.21
C ASP A 107 -3.79 -7.88 6.86
N MET A 108 -2.69 -7.72 6.13
CA MET A 108 -2.66 -6.98 4.88
C MET A 108 -2.43 -7.88 3.67
N LYS A 109 -2.92 -7.44 2.52
CA LYS A 109 -2.65 -8.10 1.23
C LYS A 109 -1.26 -7.71 0.75
N ILE A 110 -0.24 -8.52 1.07
CA ILE A 110 1.18 -8.24 0.82
C ILE A 110 1.45 -7.85 -0.63
N HIS A 111 0.84 -8.54 -1.60
CA HIS A 111 1.01 -8.23 -3.02
C HIS A 111 0.59 -6.80 -3.38
N GLN A 112 -0.43 -6.25 -2.70
CA GLN A 112 -0.87 -4.86 -2.92
C GLN A 112 0.12 -3.87 -2.33
N VAL A 113 0.68 -4.15 -1.15
CA VAL A 113 1.67 -3.27 -0.49
C VAL A 113 3.01 -3.27 -1.23
N LEU A 114 3.38 -4.41 -1.81
CA LEU A 114 4.59 -4.54 -2.64
C LEU A 114 4.37 -4.11 -4.09
N ILE A 115 3.11 -3.85 -4.49
CA ILE A 115 2.72 -3.45 -5.85
C ILE A 115 3.17 -4.49 -6.89
N VAL A 116 2.90 -5.77 -6.61
CA VAL A 116 3.19 -6.89 -7.50
C VAL A 116 1.94 -7.73 -7.71
N SER A 117 1.88 -8.54 -8.77
CA SER A 117 0.71 -9.36 -9.05
C SER A 117 0.58 -10.57 -8.13
N LYS A 118 1.67 -11.24 -7.83
CA LYS A 118 1.67 -12.47 -7.00
C LYS A 118 2.78 -12.42 -5.97
N VAL A 119 2.49 -12.97 -4.78
CA VAL A 119 3.48 -13.24 -3.73
C VAL A 119 3.28 -14.64 -3.20
N ASN A 120 4.28 -15.48 -3.32
CA ASN A 120 4.36 -16.79 -2.72
C ASN A 120 5.17 -16.67 -1.42
N LEU A 121 4.52 -16.90 -0.28
CA LEU A 121 5.10 -16.71 1.04
C LEU A 121 5.38 -18.07 1.68
N SER A 122 6.61 -18.29 2.14
CA SER A 122 7.03 -19.50 2.85
C SER A 122 7.93 -19.17 4.04
N ILE A 123 8.08 -20.12 4.96
CA ILE A 123 8.93 -19.96 6.14
C ILE A 123 10.28 -20.66 5.87
N GLY A 124 11.36 -19.96 6.22
CA GLY A 124 12.72 -20.48 6.16
C GLY A 124 13.56 -20.02 7.35
N ASN A 125 14.85 -20.29 7.30
CA ASN A 125 15.80 -19.92 8.35
C ASN A 125 16.28 -18.46 8.21
N GLU A 126 16.25 -17.94 7.00
CA GLU A 126 16.68 -16.57 6.68
C GLU A 126 15.78 -15.95 5.60
N LEU A 127 15.83 -14.63 5.53
CA LEU A 127 15.11 -13.88 4.51
C LEU A 127 15.71 -14.13 3.13
N ASN A 128 14.93 -14.65 2.20
CA ASN A 128 15.32 -14.81 0.81
C ASN A 128 14.20 -14.31 -0.12
N VAL A 129 14.58 -13.59 -1.15
CA VAL A 129 13.66 -12.98 -2.12
C VAL A 129 14.11 -13.32 -3.53
N THR A 130 13.25 -13.98 -4.27
CA THR A 130 13.40 -14.16 -5.71
C THR A 130 12.26 -13.54 -6.47
N VAL A 131 12.56 -12.94 -7.60
CA VAL A 131 11.61 -12.21 -8.43
C VAL A 131 11.61 -12.81 -9.83
N ALA A 132 10.42 -13.00 -10.40
CA ALA A 132 10.24 -13.51 -11.76
C ALA A 132 9.06 -12.79 -12.43
N PRO A 133 8.94 -12.84 -13.76
CA PRO A 133 7.71 -12.43 -14.43
C PRO A 133 6.53 -13.25 -13.91
N ALA A 134 5.39 -12.58 -13.67
CA ALA A 134 4.16 -13.26 -13.29
C ALA A 134 3.54 -13.95 -14.51
N GLU A 135 3.16 -15.20 -14.35
CA GLU A 135 2.43 -15.96 -15.38
C GLU A 135 0.93 -15.72 -15.28
N GLY A 136 0.26 -15.51 -16.42
CA GLY A 136 -1.18 -15.31 -16.49
C GLY A 136 -1.59 -14.22 -17.48
N ILE A 137 -2.79 -13.70 -17.29
CA ILE A 137 -3.45 -12.71 -18.14
C ILE A 137 -3.52 -11.37 -17.40
N THR A 138 -3.15 -10.28 -18.07
CA THR A 138 -3.23 -8.95 -17.47
C THR A 138 -4.67 -8.44 -17.46
N CYS A 139 -5.16 -8.03 -16.29
CA CYS A 139 -6.47 -7.36 -16.16
C CYS A 139 -6.41 -5.95 -16.74
N ASP A 140 -7.34 -5.61 -17.65
CA ASP A 140 -7.35 -4.30 -18.35
C ASP A 140 -7.55 -3.09 -17.43
N ARG A 141 -8.12 -3.29 -16.25
CA ARG A 141 -8.39 -2.21 -15.30
C ARG A 141 -7.29 -2.02 -14.26
N CYS A 142 -6.91 -3.09 -13.56
CA CYS A 142 -5.95 -2.97 -12.44
C CYS A 142 -4.51 -3.36 -12.82
N TRP A 143 -4.32 -3.90 -14.03
CA TRP A 143 -3.05 -4.33 -14.59
C TRP A 143 -2.30 -5.42 -13.81
N ASN A 144 -2.97 -6.03 -12.83
CA ASN A 144 -2.42 -7.23 -12.21
C ASN A 144 -2.48 -8.39 -13.19
N VAL A 145 -1.47 -9.24 -13.15
CA VAL A 145 -1.47 -10.52 -13.86
C VAL A 145 -2.18 -11.55 -12.98
N VAL A 146 -3.24 -12.14 -13.52
CA VAL A 146 -4.12 -13.09 -12.84
C VAL A 146 -4.24 -14.38 -13.65
N ASP A 147 -4.73 -15.45 -13.03
CA ASP A 147 -4.84 -16.74 -13.71
C ASP A 147 -5.94 -16.75 -14.78
N HIS A 148 -7.00 -15.94 -14.58
CA HIS A 148 -8.06 -15.77 -15.56
C HIS A 148 -8.67 -14.36 -15.50
N VAL A 149 -9.29 -13.95 -16.59
CA VAL A 149 -10.12 -12.74 -16.69
C VAL A 149 -11.48 -13.13 -17.30
N HIS A 150 -12.52 -12.34 -16.96
CA HIS A 150 -13.84 -12.46 -17.58
C HIS A 150 -13.82 -12.04 -19.05
N GLU A 151 -14.92 -12.27 -19.78
CA GLU A 151 -15.06 -11.87 -21.21
C GLU A 151 -14.82 -10.37 -21.45
N ASN A 152 -15.06 -9.55 -20.43
CA ASN A 152 -14.80 -8.10 -20.45
C ASN A 152 -13.34 -7.73 -20.13
N GLY A 153 -12.39 -8.67 -20.08
CA GLY A 153 -10.98 -8.42 -19.78
C GLY A 153 -10.67 -8.12 -18.31
N LEU A 154 -11.64 -8.26 -17.40
CA LEU A 154 -11.48 -7.88 -15.99
C LEU A 154 -11.25 -9.11 -15.09
N CYS A 155 -10.38 -8.95 -14.08
CA CYS A 155 -10.27 -9.93 -13.00
C CYS A 155 -11.51 -9.91 -12.09
N ASP A 156 -11.74 -10.97 -11.30
CA ASP A 156 -12.89 -11.11 -10.40
C ASP A 156 -13.13 -9.89 -9.53
N ARG A 157 -12.07 -9.36 -8.91
CA ARG A 157 -12.16 -8.16 -8.07
C ARG A 157 -12.67 -6.95 -8.86
N CYS A 158 -12.11 -6.72 -10.04
CA CYS A 158 -12.49 -5.57 -10.86
C CYS A 158 -13.90 -5.72 -11.42
N ASN A 159 -14.27 -6.91 -11.81
CA ASN A 159 -15.60 -7.24 -12.28
C ASN A 159 -16.66 -7.00 -11.18
N THR A 160 -16.41 -7.49 -9.95
CA THR A 160 -17.29 -7.27 -8.80
C THR A 160 -17.44 -5.77 -8.47
N VAL A 161 -16.33 -5.01 -8.47
CA VAL A 161 -16.36 -3.57 -8.15
C VAL A 161 -17.15 -2.76 -9.18
N LEU A 162 -17.16 -3.18 -10.45
CA LEU A 162 -17.93 -2.51 -11.52
C LEU A 162 -19.36 -3.03 -11.65
N GLY A 163 -19.81 -3.90 -10.73
CA GLY A 163 -21.15 -4.45 -10.76
C GLY A 163 -21.37 -5.46 -11.89
N GLY A 164 -20.31 -6.11 -12.33
CA GLY A 164 -20.39 -7.23 -13.28
C GLY A 164 -21.22 -8.36 -12.66
N LYS A 165 -22.24 -8.78 -13.39
CA LYS A 165 -23.05 -9.95 -13.07
C LYS A 165 -22.38 -11.21 -13.56
#